data_002c972ee702353020712a2394bf16ae
#
_entry.id   002c972ee702353020712a2394bf16ae
#
_cell.length_a   1.000
_cell.length_b   1.000
_cell.length_c   1.000
_cell.angle_alpha   90.00
_cell.angle_beta   90.00
_cell.angle_gamma   90.00
#
_symmetry.space_group_name_H-M   'P 1'
#
loop_
_entity.id
_entity.type
_entity.pdbx_description
1 polymer ?
#
loop_
_entity_poly.entity_id
_entity_poly.type
_entity_poly.pdbx_seq_one_letter_code
_entity_poly.pdbx_strand_id
1 'polypeptide(L)' 'MTNKKQIEVLKETIKWFKKQIKPHDCGWMYRTIDGLKYRIQELRKEK' A
#
# COMPACT_ATOMS: atom_id res chain seq x y z
N MET A 1 -8.03 16.05 2.36
CA MET A 1 -7.81 15.18 1.18
C MET A 1 -8.99 14.26 0.96
N THR A 2 -9.33 14.01 -0.29
CA THR A 2 -10.39 13.06 -0.60
C THR A 2 -9.86 11.64 -0.45
N ASN A 3 -10.78 10.68 -0.25
CA ASN A 3 -10.38 9.28 -0.16
C ASN A 3 -9.69 8.81 -1.45
N LYS A 4 -10.14 9.34 -2.57
CA LYS A 4 -9.52 9.00 -3.86
C LYS A 4 -8.04 9.39 -3.89
N LYS A 5 -7.74 10.56 -3.38
CA LYS A 5 -6.36 11.04 -3.34
C LYS A 5 -5.52 10.17 -2.41
N GLN A 6 -6.06 9.80 -1.27
CA GLN A 6 -5.36 8.93 -0.34
C GLN A 6 -5.09 7.56 -0.96
N ILE A 7 -6.07 7.03 -1.69
CA ILE A 7 -5.90 5.74 -2.36
C ILE A 7 -4.78 5.81 -3.38
N GLU A 8 -4.72 6.90 -4.15
CA GLU A 8 -3.65 7.07 -5.13
C GLU A 8 -2.27 7.08 -4.48
N VAL A 9 -2.14 7.82 -3.36
CA VAL A 9 -0.87 7.89 -2.65
C VAL A 9 -0.47 6.52 -2.12
N LEU A 10 -1.43 5.77 -1.58
CA LEU A 10 -1.16 4.44 -1.06
C LEU A 10 -0.74 3.49 -2.17
N LYS A 11 -1.39 3.57 -3.33
CA LYS A 11 -1.02 2.74 -4.47
C LYS A 11 0.40 3.02 -4.94
N GLU A 12 0.78 4.29 -4.98
CA GLU A 12 2.13 4.65 -5.37
C GLU A 12 3.15 4.17 -4.36
N THR A 13 2.81 4.24 -3.08
CA THR A 13 3.68 3.74 -2.03
C THR A 13 3.90 2.24 -2.17
N ILE A 14 2.84 1.49 -2.45
CA ILE A 14 2.94 0.06 -2.68
C ILE A 14 3.86 -0.23 -3.87
N LYS A 15 3.70 0.52 -4.95
CA LYS A 15 4.52 0.37 -6.13
C LYS A 15 5.99 0.60 -5.82
N TRP A 16 6.27 1.62 -5.03
CA TRP A 16 7.62 1.93 -4.60
C TRP A 16 8.22 0.78 -3.78
N PHE A 17 7.45 0.26 -2.81
CA PHE A 17 7.90 -0.86 -2.01
C PHE A 17 8.22 -2.09 -2.85
N LYS A 18 7.38 -2.37 -3.84
CA LYS A 18 7.61 -3.51 -4.72
C LYS A 18 8.92 -3.39 -5.46
N LYS A 19 9.32 -2.18 -5.82
CA LYS A 19 10.60 -1.95 -6.48
C LYS A 19 11.78 -2.17 -5.54
N GLN A 20 11.57 -1.97 -4.25
CA GLN A 20 12.63 -2.12 -3.26
C GLN A 20 12.77 -3.55 -2.74
N ILE A 21 11.80 -4.41 -3.02
CA ILE A 21 11.83 -5.79 -2.55
C ILE A 21 12.97 -6.54 -3.24
N LYS A 22 13.83 -7.15 -2.42
CA LYS A 22 14.92 -7.99 -2.90
C LYS A 22 14.61 -9.44 -2.57
N PRO A 23 15.27 -10.40 -3.23
CA PRO A 23 15.00 -11.82 -2.98
C PRO A 23 15.25 -12.28 -1.54
N HIS A 24 15.91 -11.47 -0.73
CA HIS A 24 16.25 -11.85 0.63
C HIS A 24 15.63 -10.88 1.63
N ASP A 25 15.14 -11.42 2.74
CA ASP A 25 14.79 -10.64 3.92
C ASP A 25 13.79 -9.52 3.68
N CYS A 26 12.73 -9.80 2.97
CA CYS A 26 11.74 -8.79 2.64
C CYS A 26 10.38 -9.05 3.29
N GLY A 27 10.35 -9.88 4.32
CA GLY A 27 9.09 -10.21 4.99
C GLY A 27 8.35 -9.00 5.51
N TRP A 28 9.07 -8.06 6.13
CA TRP A 28 8.45 -6.87 6.69
C TRP A 28 7.85 -5.98 5.58
N MET A 29 8.48 -5.97 4.41
CA MET A 29 7.96 -5.19 3.29
C MET A 29 6.65 -5.76 2.77
N TYR A 30 6.54 -7.08 2.69
CA TYR A 30 5.29 -7.71 2.27
C TYR A 30 4.19 -7.43 3.27
N ARG A 31 4.48 -7.46 4.55
CA ARG A 31 3.50 -7.11 5.57
C ARG A 31 3.07 -5.66 5.47
N THR A 32 4.00 -4.78 5.18
CA THR A 32 3.69 -3.36 5.00
C THR A 32 2.77 -3.18 3.80
N ILE A 33 3.07 -3.85 2.69
CA ILE A 33 2.22 -3.78 1.50
C ILE A 33 0.82 -4.29 1.80
N ASP A 34 0.71 -5.39 2.52
CA ASP A 34 -0.60 -5.92 2.90
C ASP A 34 -1.39 -4.92 3.74
N GLY A 35 -0.73 -4.27 4.67
CA GLY A 35 -1.36 -3.23 5.48
C GLY A 35 -1.86 -2.06 4.65
N LEU A 36 -1.06 -1.64 3.68
CA LEU A 36 -1.46 -0.56 2.78
C LEU A 36 -2.65 -0.96 1.91
N LYS A 37 -2.65 -2.19 1.42
CA LYS A 37 -3.78 -2.69 0.65
C LYS A 37 -5.05 -2.74 1.49
N TYR A 38 -4.92 -3.16 2.73
CA TYR A 38 -6.05 -3.18 3.66
C TYR A 38 -6.61 -1.78 3.85
N ARG A 39 -5.73 -0.80 4.02
CA ARG A 39 -6.16 0.59 4.18
C ARG A 39 -6.89 1.08 2.94
N ILE A 40 -6.42 0.70 1.75
CA ILE A 40 -7.11 1.07 0.52
C ILE A 40 -8.53 0.50 0.51
N GLN A 41 -8.70 -0.75 0.91
CA GLN A 41 -10.03 -1.35 0.97
C GLN A 41 -10.93 -0.62 1.94
N GLU A 42 -10.40 -0.23 3.08
CA GLU A 42 -11.18 0.54 4.06
C GLU A 42 -11.63 1.87 3.47
N LEU A 43 -10.76 2.56 2.79
CA LEU A 43 -11.09 3.85 2.18
C LEU A 43 -12.13 3.70 1.08
N ARG A 44 -12.11 2.59 0.37
CA ARG A 44 -13.10 2.34 -0.68
C ARG A 44 -14.49 2.08 -0.11
N LYS A 45 -14.55 1.51 1.08
CA LYS A 45 -15.84 1.26 1.73
C LYS A 45 -16.47 2.53 2.25
N GLU A 46 -15.66 3.50 2.59
CA GLU A 46 -16.13 4.81 3.01
C GLU A 46 -16.46 5.65 1.79
N LYS A 47 -17.67 6.08 1.67
CA LYS A 47 -18.07 6.94 0.55
C LYS A 47 -18.35 8.33 1.02
#